data_0fdce8cac536752c901b082da7b27f46
#
_entry.id   0fdce8cac536752c901b082da7b27f46
#
_cell.length_a   1.000
_cell.length_b   1.000
_cell.length_c   1.000
_cell.angle_alpha   90.00
_cell.angle_beta   90.00
_cell.angle_gamma   90.00
#
_symmetry.space_group_name_H-M   'P 1'
#
loop_
_entity.id
_entity.type
_entity.pdbx_description
1 polymer ?
#
loop_
_entity_poly.entity_id
_entity_poly.type
_entity_poly.pdbx_seq_one_letter_code
_entity_poly.pdbx_strand_id
1 'polypeptide(L)'
;MSQDNRSVHPPAALPPQRAAEIDDVVDRVTAWCADREDVVGLLLVGSCARGAARPDSDVDLVLLTTDPSRYLLEDAWVADLRLGEVIRTRSWGPVTERRCRTASGLEVELALGPPEWARTGPVGPGTRRVVADGARVLHDPAGVLAALVAVC
;
A
#
# COMPACT_ATOMS: atom_id res chain seq x y z
N MET A 1 28.72 28.73 -20.86
CA MET A 1 28.36 28.09 -20.74
C MET A 1 27.89 27.36 -20.06
N SER A 2 27.47 27.30 -19.77
CA SER A 2 27.08 26.55 -19.40
C SER A 2 26.42 25.96 -18.80
N GLN A 3 25.89 25.92 -18.51
CA GLN A 3 25.16 25.47 -18.01
C GLN A 3 24.84 24.53 -17.47
N ASP A 4 25.16 24.38 -17.23
CA ASP A 4 24.90 23.55 -16.55
C ASP A 4 23.63 23.44 -15.93
N ASN A 5 22.69 23.58 -16.48
CA ASN A 5 21.40 23.36 -16.08
C ASN A 5 20.98 21.98 -15.85
N ARG A 6 21.77 21.02 -16.09
CA ARG A 6 21.52 19.62 -15.94
C ARG A 6 21.22 19.25 -14.52
N SER A 7 21.81 19.96 -13.58
CA SER A 7 21.60 19.69 -12.18
C SER A 7 20.22 20.13 -11.69
N VAL A 8 19.47 20.80 -12.54
CA VAL A 8 18.16 21.32 -12.19
C VAL A 8 17.03 20.64 -12.95
N HIS A 9 17.28 19.46 -13.48
CA HIS A 9 16.23 18.73 -14.16
C HIS A 9 15.13 18.35 -13.18
N PRO A 10 13.86 18.55 -13.53
CA PRO A 10 12.77 18.08 -12.69
C PRO A 10 12.78 16.56 -12.59
N PRO A 11 12.24 15.97 -11.54
CA PRO A 11 12.07 14.52 -11.47
C PRO A 11 11.32 14.04 -12.71
N ALA A 12 11.64 12.85 -13.17
CA ALA A 12 10.94 12.26 -14.29
C ALA A 12 9.46 12.15 -13.97
N ALA A 13 8.63 12.58 -14.89
CA ALA A 13 7.19 12.49 -14.74
C ALA A 13 6.75 11.02 -14.80
N LEU A 14 5.70 10.69 -14.07
CA LEU A 14 5.11 9.37 -14.12
C LEU A 14 4.49 9.16 -15.51
N PRO A 15 4.92 8.12 -16.28
CA PRO A 15 4.31 7.87 -17.57
C PRO A 15 2.83 7.54 -17.45
N PRO A 16 2.00 7.96 -18.42
CA PRO A 16 0.55 7.66 -18.35
C PRO A 16 0.23 6.18 -18.23
N GLN A 17 1.00 5.31 -18.87
CA GLN A 17 0.81 3.88 -18.78
C GLN A 17 1.05 3.37 -17.36
N ARG A 18 2.07 3.88 -16.70
CA ARG A 18 2.40 3.50 -15.32
C ARG A 18 1.34 4.06 -14.37
N ALA A 19 0.88 5.27 -14.58
CA ALA A 19 -0.19 5.87 -13.77
C ALA A 19 -1.47 5.04 -13.86
N ALA A 20 -1.84 4.63 -15.07
CA ALA A 20 -3.02 3.79 -15.28
C ALA A 20 -2.87 2.43 -14.62
N GLU A 21 -1.68 1.85 -14.67
CA GLU A 21 -1.40 0.56 -14.04
C GLU A 21 -1.52 0.65 -12.52
N ILE A 22 -0.99 1.72 -11.92
CA ILE A 22 -1.09 1.96 -10.49
C ILE A 22 -2.57 2.08 -10.08
N ASP A 23 -3.34 2.88 -10.82
CA ASP A 23 -4.77 3.06 -10.54
C ASP A 23 -5.51 1.73 -10.65
N ASP A 24 -5.19 0.93 -11.66
CA ASP A 24 -5.81 -0.36 -11.86
C ASP A 24 -5.51 -1.32 -10.71
N VAL A 25 -4.26 -1.36 -10.24
CA VAL A 25 -3.88 -2.19 -9.08
C VAL A 25 -4.66 -1.74 -7.85
N VAL A 26 -4.70 -0.44 -7.57
CA VAL A 26 -5.40 0.10 -6.41
C VAL A 26 -6.88 -0.26 -6.47
N ASP A 27 -7.52 -0.11 -7.63
CA ASP A 27 -8.93 -0.43 -7.80
C ASP A 27 -9.20 -1.92 -7.64
N ARG A 28 -8.35 -2.78 -8.19
CA ARG A 28 -8.51 -4.23 -8.07
C ARG A 28 -8.41 -4.68 -6.63
N VAL A 29 -7.40 -4.19 -5.91
CA VAL A 29 -7.21 -4.58 -4.51
C VAL A 29 -8.36 -4.06 -3.66
N THR A 30 -8.81 -2.84 -3.90
CA THR A 30 -9.94 -2.26 -3.16
C THR A 30 -11.22 -3.09 -3.36
N ALA A 31 -11.53 -3.45 -4.60
CA ALA A 31 -12.72 -4.26 -4.90
C ALA A 31 -12.62 -5.65 -4.28
N TRP A 32 -11.44 -6.25 -4.33
CA TRP A 32 -11.21 -7.56 -3.74
C TRP A 32 -11.41 -7.52 -2.21
N CYS A 33 -10.93 -6.46 -1.54
CA CYS A 33 -11.12 -6.28 -0.11
C CYS A 33 -12.60 -6.14 0.25
N ALA A 34 -13.37 -5.44 -0.58
CA ALA A 34 -14.78 -5.20 -0.32
C ALA A 34 -15.61 -6.49 -0.31
N ASP A 35 -15.13 -7.54 -0.97
CA ASP A 35 -15.82 -8.83 -1.04
C ASP A 35 -15.41 -9.79 0.09
N ARG A 36 -14.56 -9.36 1.02
CA ARG A 36 -14.04 -10.22 2.08
C ARG A 36 -14.38 -9.68 3.46
N GLU A 37 -15.12 -10.46 4.22
CA GLU A 37 -15.57 -10.05 5.54
C GLU A 37 -14.41 -9.94 6.55
N ASP A 38 -13.37 -10.73 6.38
CA ASP A 38 -12.22 -10.72 7.28
C ASP A 38 -11.32 -9.49 7.06
N VAL A 39 -11.44 -8.82 5.91
CA VAL A 39 -10.66 -7.61 5.65
C VAL A 39 -11.41 -6.41 6.19
N VAL A 40 -10.83 -5.76 7.18
CA VAL A 40 -11.47 -4.65 7.90
C VAL A 40 -10.92 -3.29 7.53
N GLY A 41 -9.86 -3.22 6.74
CA GLY A 41 -9.33 -1.95 6.28
C GLY A 41 -8.29 -2.10 5.19
N LEU A 42 -8.24 -1.10 4.30
CA LEU A 42 -7.21 -0.98 3.28
C LEU A 42 -6.80 0.49 3.18
N LEU A 43 -5.51 0.73 3.29
CA LEU A 43 -4.93 2.07 3.31
C LEU A 43 -3.82 2.14 2.25
N LEU A 44 -3.87 3.14 1.40
CA LEU A 44 -2.77 3.46 0.49
C LEU A 44 -1.82 4.41 1.21
N VAL A 45 -0.54 4.08 1.21
CA VAL A 45 0.49 4.89 1.88
C VAL A 45 1.64 5.17 0.91
N GLY A 46 2.63 5.92 1.36
CA GLY A 46 3.81 6.22 0.57
C GLY A 46 3.57 7.23 -0.53
N SER A 47 4.44 7.22 -1.54
CA SER A 47 4.45 8.24 -2.59
C SER A 47 3.14 8.29 -3.40
N CYS A 48 2.51 7.15 -3.62
CA CYS A 48 1.24 7.10 -4.35
C CYS A 48 0.12 7.79 -3.57
N ALA A 49 0.12 7.67 -2.23
CA ALA A 49 -0.87 8.34 -1.39
C ALA A 49 -0.70 9.85 -1.40
N ARG A 50 0.54 10.32 -1.53
CA ARG A 50 0.84 11.76 -1.55
C ARG A 50 0.64 12.40 -2.92
N GLY A 51 0.30 11.61 -3.95
CA GLY A 51 0.25 12.12 -5.32
C GLY A 51 1.63 12.44 -5.87
N ALA A 52 2.67 11.81 -5.35
CA ALA A 52 4.06 12.08 -5.68
C ALA A 52 4.75 10.87 -6.34
N ALA A 53 3.97 10.00 -6.99
CA ALA A 53 4.51 8.81 -7.62
C ALA A 53 5.44 9.17 -8.77
N ARG A 54 6.53 8.41 -8.89
CA ARG A 54 7.53 8.53 -9.94
C ARG A 54 7.61 7.21 -10.70
N PRO A 55 8.33 7.15 -11.84
CA PRO A 55 8.39 5.92 -12.64
C PRO A 55 8.86 4.69 -11.87
N ASP A 56 9.69 4.87 -10.85
CA ASP A 56 10.23 3.79 -10.02
C ASP A 56 9.50 3.64 -8.68
N SER A 57 8.41 4.37 -8.47
CA SER A 57 7.65 4.27 -7.22
C SER A 57 6.93 2.94 -7.12
N ASP A 58 6.87 2.43 -5.89
CA ASP A 58 6.08 1.25 -5.55
C ASP A 58 4.66 1.66 -5.19
N VAL A 59 3.75 0.72 -5.23
CA VAL A 59 2.42 0.88 -4.63
C VAL A 59 2.47 0.24 -3.25
N ASP A 60 2.28 1.05 -2.21
CA ASP A 60 2.36 0.59 -0.82
C ASP A 60 0.96 0.59 -0.20
N LEU A 61 0.51 -0.59 0.21
CA LEU A 61 -0.83 -0.79 0.78
C LEU A 61 -0.70 -1.43 2.15
N VAL A 62 -1.53 -0.97 3.10
CA VAL A 62 -1.69 -1.63 4.40
C VAL A 62 -3.07 -2.30 4.38
N LEU A 63 -3.09 -3.61 4.58
CA LEU A 63 -4.30 -4.41 4.60
C LEU A 63 -4.50 -4.96 5.99
N LEU A 64 -5.60 -4.58 6.64
CA LEU A 64 -5.93 -5.05 7.98
C LEU A 64 -6.98 -6.14 7.88
N THR A 65 -6.70 -7.26 8.51
CA THR A 65 -7.56 -8.43 8.47
C THR A 65 -7.63 -9.08 9.85
N THR A 66 -8.76 -9.72 10.13
CA THR A 66 -8.94 -10.50 11.35
C THR A 66 -8.23 -11.85 11.28
N ASP A 67 -7.74 -12.24 10.09
CA ASP A 67 -7.04 -13.50 9.87
C ASP A 67 -5.79 -13.30 9.01
N PRO A 68 -4.73 -12.65 9.54
CA PRO A 68 -3.52 -12.41 8.76
C PRO A 68 -2.86 -13.68 8.23
N SER A 69 -2.89 -14.77 9.00
CA SER A 69 -2.22 -16.01 8.60
C SER A 69 -2.78 -16.59 7.30
N ARG A 70 -4.05 -16.34 7.01
CA ARG A 70 -4.68 -16.78 5.79
C ARG A 70 -3.93 -16.29 4.54
N TYR A 71 -3.41 -15.07 4.60
CA TYR A 71 -2.72 -14.43 3.46
C TYR A 71 -1.21 -14.66 3.48
N LEU A 72 -0.70 -15.25 4.55
CA LEU A 72 0.71 -15.56 4.69
C LEU A 72 1.01 -17.02 4.33
N LEU A 73 0.04 -17.91 4.52
CA LEU A 73 0.21 -19.34 4.28
C LEU A 73 -0.14 -19.75 2.84
N GLU A 74 -0.89 -18.93 2.14
CA GLU A 74 -1.34 -19.22 0.78
C GLU A 74 -1.05 -18.03 -0.13
N ASP A 75 -0.70 -18.31 -1.39
CA ASP A 75 -0.40 -17.28 -2.38
C ASP A 75 -1.49 -17.16 -3.45
N ALA A 76 -2.56 -17.96 -3.37
CA ALA A 76 -3.62 -17.94 -4.37
C ALA A 76 -4.23 -16.56 -4.58
N TRP A 77 -4.36 -15.77 -3.49
CA TRP A 77 -4.91 -14.43 -3.56
C TRP A 77 -4.03 -13.47 -4.38
N VAL A 78 -2.72 -13.70 -4.41
CA VAL A 78 -1.80 -12.90 -5.22
C VAL A 78 -2.11 -13.11 -6.71
N ALA A 79 -2.36 -14.36 -7.11
CA ALA A 79 -2.74 -14.69 -8.48
C ALA A 79 -4.11 -14.12 -8.81
N ASP A 80 -5.06 -14.21 -7.89
CA ASP A 80 -6.41 -13.67 -8.09
C ASP A 80 -6.37 -12.17 -8.33
N LEU A 81 -5.49 -11.47 -7.64
CA LEU A 81 -5.30 -10.03 -7.77
C LEU A 81 -4.37 -9.66 -8.93
N ARG A 82 -3.78 -10.64 -9.59
CA ARG A 82 -2.86 -10.43 -10.72
C ARG A 82 -1.69 -9.51 -10.34
N LEU A 83 -1.12 -9.76 -9.18
CA LEU A 83 0.02 -8.98 -8.69
C LEU A 83 1.37 -9.54 -9.12
N GLY A 84 1.36 -10.61 -9.93
CA GLY A 84 2.58 -11.26 -10.41
C GLY A 84 3.11 -12.27 -9.40
N GLU A 85 4.36 -12.12 -9.01
CA GLU A 85 4.99 -13.06 -8.09
C GLU A 85 5.43 -12.37 -6.80
N VAL A 86 5.41 -13.11 -5.70
CA VAL A 86 5.95 -12.62 -4.43
C VAL A 86 7.47 -12.70 -4.51
N ILE A 87 8.12 -11.56 -4.37
CA ILE A 87 9.58 -11.48 -4.45
C ILE A 87 10.25 -11.31 -3.09
N ARG A 88 9.49 -10.95 -2.07
CA ARG A 88 10.03 -10.80 -0.71
C ARG A 88 8.91 -10.85 0.32
N THR A 89 9.20 -11.48 1.45
CA THR A 89 8.33 -11.48 2.63
C THR A 89 9.16 -11.06 3.83
N ARG A 90 8.69 -10.10 4.61
CA ARG A 90 9.42 -9.56 5.74
C ARG A 90 8.47 -9.15 6.85
N SER A 91 8.80 -9.51 8.11
CA SER A 91 7.94 -9.21 9.26
C SER A 91 8.51 -8.07 10.10
N TRP A 92 7.60 -7.20 10.54
CA TRP A 92 7.89 -6.08 11.43
C TRP A 92 6.88 -6.12 12.58
N GLY A 93 7.22 -6.81 13.67
CA GLY A 93 6.28 -6.99 14.77
C GLY A 93 5.00 -7.68 14.30
N PRO A 94 3.81 -7.07 14.50
CA PRO A 94 2.55 -7.69 14.13
C PRO A 94 2.23 -7.60 12.62
N VAL A 95 3.07 -6.90 11.85
CA VAL A 95 2.83 -6.68 10.41
C VAL A 95 3.81 -7.50 9.61
N THR A 96 3.32 -8.16 8.57
CA THR A 96 4.17 -8.87 7.61
C THR A 96 3.96 -8.26 6.23
N GLU A 97 5.06 -7.82 5.62
CA GLU A 97 5.07 -7.24 4.29
C GLU A 97 5.32 -8.32 3.25
N ARG A 98 4.49 -8.32 2.22
CA ARG A 98 4.69 -9.17 1.05
C ARG A 98 4.83 -8.27 -0.16
N ARG A 99 6.01 -8.31 -0.77
CA ARG A 99 6.30 -7.51 -1.95
C ARG A 99 6.11 -8.38 -3.18
N CYS A 100 5.29 -7.89 -4.11
CA CYS A 100 5.00 -8.57 -5.37
C CYS A 100 5.54 -7.74 -6.53
N ARG A 101 5.91 -8.40 -7.62
CA ARG A 101 6.31 -7.74 -8.85
C ARG A 101 5.43 -8.21 -9.99
N THR A 102 4.75 -7.27 -10.63
CA THR A 102 3.90 -7.56 -11.79
C THR A 102 4.75 -7.81 -13.04
N ALA A 103 4.12 -8.32 -14.10
CA ALA A 103 4.82 -8.60 -15.36
C ALA A 103 5.47 -7.36 -15.97
N SER A 104 4.93 -6.17 -15.71
CA SER A 104 5.48 -4.91 -16.21
C SER A 104 6.63 -4.37 -15.35
N GLY A 105 6.93 -5.03 -14.23
CA GLY A 105 7.97 -4.57 -13.31
C GLY A 105 7.48 -3.68 -12.19
N LEU A 106 6.19 -3.35 -12.15
CA LEU A 106 5.63 -2.59 -11.02
C LEU A 106 5.70 -3.43 -9.76
N GLU A 107 6.21 -2.85 -8.68
CA GLU A 107 6.24 -3.53 -7.39
C GLU A 107 5.10 -3.03 -6.51
N VAL A 108 4.43 -3.98 -5.88
CA VAL A 108 3.31 -3.72 -4.97
C VAL A 108 3.64 -4.35 -3.64
N GLU A 109 3.65 -3.55 -2.59
CA GLU A 109 3.92 -4.04 -1.25
C GLU A 109 2.63 -4.03 -0.45
N LEU A 110 2.27 -5.20 0.09
CA LEU A 110 1.13 -5.34 0.98
C LEU A 110 1.62 -5.62 2.38
N ALA A 111 1.39 -4.68 3.28
CA ALA A 111 1.64 -4.84 4.70
C ALA A 111 0.38 -5.42 5.32
N LEU A 112 0.44 -6.69 5.70
CA LEU A 112 -0.67 -7.44 6.27
C LEU A 112 -0.60 -7.38 7.78
N GLY A 113 -1.65 -6.87 8.42
CA GLY A 113 -1.66 -6.73 9.86
C GLY A 113 -3.03 -6.93 10.49
N PRO A 114 -3.06 -7.04 11.83
CA PRO A 114 -4.31 -7.17 12.55
C PRO A 114 -5.02 -5.83 12.69
N PRO A 115 -6.33 -5.82 13.02
CA PRO A 115 -7.06 -4.57 13.22
C PRO A 115 -6.43 -3.66 14.27
N GLU A 116 -5.75 -4.21 15.27
CA GLU A 116 -5.09 -3.46 16.34
C GLU A 116 -3.99 -2.54 15.84
N TRP A 117 -3.48 -2.76 14.63
CA TRP A 117 -2.53 -1.83 14.02
C TRP A 117 -3.11 -0.41 13.93
N ALA A 118 -4.44 -0.31 13.78
CA ALA A 118 -5.14 0.98 13.64
C ALA A 118 -5.67 1.53 14.98
N ARG A 119 -5.23 0.98 16.12
CA ARG A 119 -5.70 1.46 17.41
C ARG A 119 -5.32 2.93 17.63
N THR A 120 -6.17 3.64 18.38
CA THR A 120 -5.99 5.07 18.62
C THR A 120 -5.85 5.44 20.09
N GLY A 121 -5.82 4.48 20.99
CA GLY A 121 -5.71 4.75 22.42
C GLY A 121 -4.60 3.99 23.11
N PRO A 122 -3.31 4.28 22.85
CA PRO A 122 -2.72 5.25 21.93
C PRO A 122 -2.43 4.66 20.56
N VAL A 123 -2.11 5.54 19.62
CA VAL A 123 -1.60 5.13 18.31
C VAL A 123 -0.17 4.60 18.48
N GLY A 124 0.12 3.45 17.86
CA GLY A 124 1.47 2.92 17.87
C GLY A 124 2.45 3.85 17.13
N PRO A 125 3.71 3.96 17.62
CA PRO A 125 4.67 4.89 16.97
C PRO A 125 4.95 4.55 15.51
N GLY A 126 5.03 3.27 15.17
CA GLY A 126 5.23 2.85 13.79
C GLY A 126 4.04 3.18 12.91
N THR A 127 2.82 2.94 13.42
CA THR A 127 1.58 3.29 12.74
C THR A 127 1.52 4.79 12.48
N ARG A 128 1.80 5.60 13.51
CA ARG A 128 1.77 7.06 13.39
C ARG A 128 2.74 7.55 12.31
N ARG A 129 3.92 6.98 12.25
CA ARG A 129 4.93 7.37 11.26
C ARG A 129 4.44 7.08 9.84
N VAL A 130 3.85 5.91 9.62
CA VAL A 130 3.35 5.51 8.31
C VAL A 130 2.22 6.44 7.88
N VAL A 131 1.25 6.71 8.75
CA VAL A 131 0.09 7.54 8.42
C VAL A 131 0.50 8.99 8.22
N ALA A 132 1.39 9.52 9.06
CA ALA A 132 1.85 10.91 8.97
C ALA A 132 2.60 11.19 7.67
N ASP A 133 3.24 10.18 7.10
CA ASP A 133 3.98 10.30 5.84
C ASP A 133 3.05 10.37 4.62
N GLY A 134 1.78 10.15 4.79
CA GLY A 134 0.75 10.23 3.74
C GLY A 134 -0.08 8.97 3.68
N ALA A 135 -1.40 9.12 3.73
CA ALA A 135 -2.30 7.99 3.72
C ALA A 135 -3.62 8.34 3.06
N ARG A 136 -4.18 7.37 2.33
CA ARG A 136 -5.49 7.47 1.70
C ARG A 136 -6.30 6.23 2.04
N VAL A 137 -7.45 6.41 2.67
CA VAL A 137 -8.33 5.31 3.04
C VAL A 137 -9.05 4.80 1.79
N LEU A 138 -8.93 3.49 1.53
CA LEU A 138 -9.54 2.87 0.35
C LEU A 138 -10.74 1.99 0.72
N HIS A 139 -10.68 1.31 1.86
CA HIS A 139 -11.73 0.43 2.34
C HIS A 139 -11.76 0.51 3.86
N ASP A 140 -12.92 0.84 4.43
CA ASP A 140 -12.99 1.10 5.88
C ASP A 140 -14.43 0.97 6.38
N PRO A 141 -15.00 -0.24 6.31
CA PRO A 141 -16.42 -0.42 6.62
C PRO A 141 -16.82 -0.02 8.04
N ALA A 142 -15.90 -0.13 9.00
CA ALA A 142 -16.19 0.24 10.40
C ALA A 142 -15.62 1.59 10.81
N GLY A 143 -14.95 2.31 9.90
CA GLY A 143 -14.42 3.64 10.18
C GLY A 143 -13.15 3.67 11.03
N VAL A 144 -12.48 2.52 11.22
CA VAL A 144 -11.29 2.46 12.07
C VAL A 144 -10.10 3.20 11.45
N LEU A 145 -9.96 3.15 10.13
CA LEU A 145 -8.89 3.87 9.44
C LEU A 145 -9.16 5.36 9.38
N ALA A 146 -10.42 5.76 9.18
CA ALA A 146 -10.79 7.18 9.21
C ALA A 146 -10.49 7.78 10.58
N ALA A 147 -10.79 7.06 11.66
CA ALA A 147 -10.48 7.49 13.02
C ALA A 147 -8.98 7.63 13.25
N LEU A 148 -8.19 6.67 12.73
CA LEU A 148 -6.75 6.70 12.84
C LEU A 148 -6.16 7.91 12.13
N VAL A 149 -6.56 8.14 10.88
CA VAL A 149 -6.05 9.25 10.08
C VAL A 149 -6.38 10.60 10.73
N ALA A 150 -7.56 10.70 11.36
CA ALA A 150 -7.98 11.93 12.00
C ALA A 150 -7.09 12.33 13.19
N VAL A 151 -6.42 11.40 13.84
CA VAL A 151 -5.58 11.66 15.00
C VAL A 151 -4.08 11.61 14.71
N CYS A 152 -3.70 11.36 13.48
CA CYS A 152 -2.28 11.36 13.06
C CYS A 152 -1.87 12.62 12.22
#